data_3add7bf10f1092625620944f9baf5af1
#
_entry.id   3add7bf10f1092625620944f9baf5af1
#
_cell.length_a   1.000
_cell.length_b   1.000
_cell.length_c   1.000
_cell.angle_alpha   90.00
_cell.angle_beta   90.00
_cell.angle_gamma   90.00
#
_symmetry.space_group_name_H-M   'P 1'
#
loop_
_entity.id
_entity.type
_entity.pdbx_description
1 polymer ?
#
loop_
_entity_poly.entity_id
_entity_poly.type
_entity_poly.pdbx_seq_one_letter_code
_entity_poly.pdbx_strand_id
1 'polypeptide(L)'
;NDVIDLSSLEFGKLQFCIAQHDAVSICRNVIDTVNKVKQTQAELTFTTELEEMPIETDDSRLQQVLINLLINATKFTPQGSIVLKLEKETDDTVLFTVTDTGCGIPKDKQANIFQRFEKLNENAQGSGLGLSICQLIIEHIGGQIWIDSEYAEGSRFCFTHPISQKGRKENKK
;
A
#
# COMPACT_ATOMS: atom_id res chain seq x y z
N ASN A 1 -2.18 5.89 -14.17
CA ASN A 1 -1.35 7.08 -14.19
C ASN A 1 -1.58 7.91 -12.94
N ASP A 2 -0.51 8.16 -12.18
CA ASP A 2 -0.61 8.81 -10.88
C ASP A 2 -1.22 10.21 -10.95
N VAL A 3 -0.86 10.99 -11.95
CA VAL A 3 -1.35 12.36 -12.08
C VAL A 3 -2.84 12.38 -12.34
N ILE A 4 -3.30 11.51 -13.23
CA ILE A 4 -4.73 11.44 -13.56
C ILE A 4 -5.53 10.94 -12.38
N ASP A 5 -5.02 9.91 -11.69
CA ASP A 5 -5.70 9.36 -10.53
C ASP A 5 -5.82 10.38 -9.41
N LEU A 6 -4.75 11.12 -9.16
CA LEU A 6 -4.79 12.14 -8.11
C LEU A 6 -5.77 13.26 -8.44
N SER A 7 -5.82 13.68 -9.70
CA SER A 7 -6.79 14.69 -10.13
C SER A 7 -8.21 14.22 -9.90
N SER A 8 -8.50 12.95 -10.21
CA SER A 8 -9.81 12.39 -9.97
C SER A 8 -10.15 12.37 -8.49
N LEU A 9 -9.20 12.02 -7.65
CA LEU A 9 -9.40 11.98 -6.21
C LEU A 9 -9.68 13.38 -5.64
N GLU A 10 -8.94 14.39 -6.09
CA GLU A 10 -9.08 15.75 -5.59
C GLU A 10 -10.42 16.38 -5.98
N PHE A 11 -10.95 16.00 -7.12
CA PHE A 11 -12.23 16.58 -7.57
C PHE A 11 -13.43 15.74 -7.11
N GLY A 12 -13.21 14.79 -6.21
CA GLY A 12 -14.29 14.00 -5.68
C GLY A 12 -14.92 13.05 -6.68
N LYS A 13 -14.21 12.78 -7.76
CA LYS A 13 -14.73 11.91 -8.81
C LYS A 13 -14.27 10.47 -8.66
N LEU A 14 -13.61 10.16 -7.55
CA LEU A 14 -13.13 8.81 -7.31
C LEU A 14 -14.31 7.86 -7.16
N GLN A 15 -14.32 6.84 -7.99
CA GLN A 15 -15.34 5.80 -7.94
C GLN A 15 -14.69 4.48 -7.60
N PHE A 16 -15.40 3.68 -6.82
CA PHE A 16 -14.94 2.37 -6.40
C PHE A 16 -15.98 1.32 -6.80
N CYS A 17 -15.51 0.22 -7.35
CA CYS A 17 -16.32 -0.95 -7.65
C CYS A 17 -16.11 -1.96 -6.54
N ILE A 18 -16.90 -1.89 -5.49
CA ILE A 18 -16.73 -2.76 -4.32
C ILE A 18 -17.39 -4.11 -4.58
N ALA A 19 -16.63 -5.17 -4.41
CA ALA A 19 -17.11 -6.54 -4.51
C ALA A 19 -16.26 -7.41 -3.61
N GLN A 20 -16.69 -8.64 -3.37
CA GLN A 20 -15.93 -9.55 -2.54
C GLN A 20 -14.76 -10.12 -3.35
N HIS A 21 -13.54 -10.00 -2.81
CA HIS A 21 -12.33 -10.54 -3.41
C HIS A 21 -11.48 -11.18 -2.32
N ASP A 22 -10.68 -12.16 -2.70
CA ASP A 22 -9.76 -12.82 -1.79
C ASP A 22 -8.48 -12.00 -1.69
N ALA A 23 -8.22 -11.42 -0.52
CA ALA A 23 -7.03 -10.59 -0.30
C ALA A 23 -5.73 -11.39 -0.48
N VAL A 24 -5.73 -12.69 -0.14
CA VAL A 24 -4.54 -13.54 -0.33
C VAL A 24 -4.22 -13.65 -1.82
N SER A 25 -5.22 -13.88 -2.65
CA SER A 25 -5.02 -13.96 -4.10
C SER A 25 -4.52 -12.64 -4.69
N ILE A 26 -5.07 -11.53 -4.21
CA ILE A 26 -4.63 -10.21 -4.66
C ILE A 26 -3.15 -10.01 -4.33
N CYS A 27 -2.74 -10.35 -3.12
CA CYS A 27 -1.34 -10.22 -2.71
C CYS A 27 -0.42 -11.08 -3.56
N ARG A 28 -0.79 -12.33 -3.82
CA ARG A 28 0.02 -13.22 -4.65
C ARG A 28 0.18 -12.67 -6.07
N ASN A 29 -0.90 -12.17 -6.64
CA ASN A 29 -0.86 -11.59 -7.99
C ASN A 29 0.01 -10.36 -8.06
N VAL A 30 -0.06 -9.49 -7.05
CA VAL A 30 0.75 -8.29 -6.99
C VAL A 30 2.24 -8.64 -6.87
N ILE A 31 2.58 -9.60 -6.03
CA ILE A 31 3.96 -10.05 -5.88
C ILE A 31 4.51 -10.59 -7.22
N ASP A 32 3.72 -11.40 -7.92
CA ASP A 32 4.14 -11.90 -9.22
C ASP A 32 4.36 -10.76 -10.21
N THR A 33 3.47 -9.78 -10.21
CA THR A 33 3.56 -8.64 -11.12
C THR A 33 4.83 -7.83 -10.85
N VAL A 34 5.09 -7.50 -9.59
CA VAL A 34 6.26 -6.69 -9.24
C VAL A 34 7.55 -7.46 -9.47
N ASN A 35 7.57 -8.77 -9.20
CA ASN A 35 8.75 -9.59 -9.45
C ASN A 35 9.14 -9.62 -10.94
N LYS A 36 8.17 -9.49 -11.83
CA LYS A 36 8.45 -9.47 -13.27
C LYS A 36 9.10 -8.17 -13.73
N VAL A 37 8.88 -7.07 -13.03
CA VAL A 37 9.33 -5.75 -13.48
C VAL A 37 10.38 -5.12 -12.56
N LYS A 38 10.62 -5.69 -11.38
CA LYS A 38 11.55 -5.08 -10.44
C LYS A 38 12.96 -5.08 -11.00
N GLN A 39 13.71 -4.04 -10.66
CA GLN A 39 15.09 -3.87 -11.11
C GLN A 39 16.09 -3.98 -9.96
N THR A 40 15.60 -4.26 -8.76
CA THR A 40 16.46 -4.45 -7.60
C THR A 40 16.87 -5.90 -7.46
N GLN A 41 18.01 -6.14 -6.79
CA GLN A 41 18.44 -7.50 -6.43
C GLN A 41 17.82 -7.96 -5.11
N ALA A 42 17.08 -7.11 -4.43
CA ALA A 42 16.40 -7.50 -3.20
C ALA A 42 15.38 -8.60 -3.49
N GLU A 43 15.28 -9.54 -2.55
CA GLU A 43 14.28 -10.60 -2.65
C GLU A 43 12.91 -10.04 -2.27
N LEU A 44 11.91 -10.32 -3.09
CA LEU A 44 10.54 -9.87 -2.86
C LEU A 44 9.66 -11.09 -2.61
N THR A 45 9.07 -11.16 -1.41
CA THR A 45 8.25 -12.30 -1.02
C THR A 45 6.95 -11.86 -0.36
N PHE A 46 5.99 -12.77 -0.33
CA PHE A 46 4.72 -12.60 0.36
C PHE A 46 4.59 -13.67 1.44
N THR A 47 4.20 -13.25 2.64
CA THR A 47 3.97 -14.17 3.75
C THR A 47 2.59 -13.97 4.35
N THR A 48 1.93 -15.06 4.71
CA THR A 48 0.66 -15.02 5.43
C THR A 48 0.40 -16.37 6.04
N GLU A 49 -0.32 -16.39 7.16
CA GLU A 49 -0.79 -17.62 7.75
C GLU A 49 -2.21 -17.97 7.28
N LEU A 50 -2.81 -17.09 6.46
CA LEU A 50 -4.18 -17.26 5.99
C LEU A 50 -4.18 -18.06 4.68
N GLU A 51 -5.11 -19.01 4.56
CA GLU A 51 -5.30 -19.71 3.29
C GLU A 51 -6.11 -18.86 2.32
N GLU A 52 -7.06 -18.10 2.85
CA GLU A 52 -7.84 -17.15 2.09
C GLU A 52 -8.32 -16.05 3.02
N MET A 53 -8.67 -14.90 2.45
CA MET A 53 -9.19 -13.79 3.25
C MET A 53 -10.14 -12.98 2.37
N PRO A 54 -11.42 -13.38 2.30
CA PRO A 54 -12.39 -12.59 1.54
C PRO A 54 -12.63 -11.24 2.21
N ILE A 55 -12.57 -10.20 1.42
CA ILE A 55 -12.86 -8.84 1.89
C ILE A 55 -13.69 -8.12 0.84
N GLU A 56 -14.41 -7.10 1.25
CA GLU A 56 -15.15 -6.24 0.33
C GLU A 56 -14.25 -5.08 -0.07
N THR A 57 -13.82 -5.07 -1.31
CA THR A 57 -12.82 -4.11 -1.78
C THR A 57 -13.00 -3.84 -3.27
N ASP A 58 -12.33 -2.79 -3.73
CA ASP A 58 -12.12 -2.57 -5.15
C ASP A 58 -10.78 -3.21 -5.51
N ASP A 59 -10.82 -4.29 -6.28
CA ASP A 59 -9.65 -5.06 -6.66
C ASP A 59 -8.57 -4.19 -7.31
N SER A 60 -8.95 -3.35 -8.27
CA SER A 60 -8.00 -2.50 -8.98
C SER A 60 -7.34 -1.47 -8.06
N ARG A 61 -8.12 -0.86 -7.18
CA ARG A 61 -7.58 0.14 -6.27
C ARG A 61 -6.66 -0.47 -5.22
N LEU A 62 -7.04 -1.64 -4.69
CA LEU A 62 -6.19 -2.32 -3.73
C LEU A 62 -4.87 -2.74 -4.36
N GLN A 63 -4.92 -3.27 -5.60
CA GLN A 63 -3.69 -3.59 -6.33
C GLN A 63 -2.84 -2.36 -6.54
N GLN A 64 -3.45 -1.23 -6.87
CA GLN A 64 -2.71 0.02 -7.08
C GLN A 64 -1.93 0.42 -5.82
N VAL A 65 -2.57 0.33 -4.64
CA VAL A 65 -1.91 0.65 -3.38
C VAL A 65 -0.72 -0.30 -3.14
N LEU A 66 -0.96 -1.61 -3.27
CA LEU A 66 0.08 -2.60 -3.01
C LEU A 66 1.25 -2.45 -3.97
N ILE A 67 0.97 -2.26 -5.25
CA ILE A 67 2.02 -2.08 -6.26
C ILE A 67 2.82 -0.81 -5.97
N ASN A 68 2.14 0.29 -5.64
CA ASN A 68 2.84 1.54 -5.33
C ASN A 68 3.78 1.39 -4.14
N LEU A 69 3.32 0.72 -3.08
CA LEU A 69 4.16 0.50 -1.90
C LEU A 69 5.34 -0.41 -2.21
N LEU A 70 5.11 -1.47 -2.98
CA LEU A 70 6.18 -2.41 -3.33
C LEU A 70 7.20 -1.78 -4.28
N ILE A 71 6.76 -1.05 -5.30
CA ILE A 71 7.68 -0.38 -6.21
C ILE A 71 8.50 0.67 -5.45
N ASN A 72 7.86 1.40 -4.54
CA ASN A 72 8.57 2.34 -3.68
C ASN A 72 9.65 1.63 -2.86
N ALA A 73 9.33 0.46 -2.30
CA ALA A 73 10.30 -0.32 -1.55
C ALA A 73 11.47 -0.76 -2.42
N THR A 74 11.21 -1.16 -3.68
CA THR A 74 12.31 -1.57 -4.58
C THR A 74 13.27 -0.43 -4.87
N LYS A 75 12.77 0.80 -4.90
CA LYS A 75 13.63 1.96 -5.17
C LYS A 75 14.60 2.24 -4.04
N PHE A 76 14.24 1.90 -2.81
CA PHE A 76 15.05 2.17 -1.64
C PHE A 76 15.77 0.94 -1.09
N THR A 77 15.62 -0.20 -1.75
CA THR A 77 16.22 -1.47 -1.31
C THR A 77 16.96 -2.11 -2.47
N PRO A 78 18.21 -1.67 -2.76
CA PRO A 78 18.96 -2.26 -3.86
C PRO A 78 19.35 -3.72 -3.61
N GLN A 79 19.53 -4.11 -2.35
CA GLN A 79 19.83 -5.47 -1.94
C GLN A 79 19.14 -5.74 -0.62
N GLY A 80 18.93 -7.00 -0.31
CA GLY A 80 18.30 -7.39 0.94
C GLY A 80 16.96 -8.04 0.70
N SER A 81 15.92 -7.59 1.43
CA SER A 81 14.61 -8.22 1.31
C SER A 81 13.48 -7.20 1.42
N ILE A 82 12.40 -7.53 0.75
CA ILE A 82 11.13 -6.81 0.80
C ILE A 82 10.06 -7.86 1.04
N VAL A 83 9.27 -7.70 2.10
CA VAL A 83 8.26 -8.67 2.49
C VAL A 83 6.90 -8.01 2.55
N LEU A 84 5.95 -8.54 1.80
CA LEU A 84 4.54 -8.18 1.94
C LEU A 84 3.90 -9.20 2.88
N LYS A 85 3.27 -8.72 3.94
CA LYS A 85 2.61 -9.59 4.91
C LYS A 85 1.14 -9.23 5.00
N LEU A 86 0.29 -10.23 5.08
CA LEU A 86 -1.14 -10.06 5.30
C LEU A 86 -1.54 -10.84 6.55
N GLU A 87 -2.23 -10.18 7.46
CA GLU A 87 -2.73 -10.82 8.66
C GLU A 87 -4.08 -10.24 9.04
N LYS A 88 -4.84 -11.00 9.80
CA LYS A 88 -6.11 -10.54 10.33
C LYS A 88 -5.84 -9.83 11.64
N GLU A 89 -6.10 -8.53 11.69
CA GLU A 89 -5.80 -7.73 12.88
C GLU A 89 -6.88 -7.86 13.93
N THR A 90 -8.14 -7.77 13.49
CA THR A 90 -9.31 -7.94 14.33
C THR A 90 -10.34 -8.74 13.55
N ASP A 91 -11.48 -9.02 14.16
CA ASP A 91 -12.56 -9.71 13.45
C ASP A 91 -13.09 -8.91 12.27
N ASP A 92 -12.88 -7.60 12.26
CA ASP A 92 -13.42 -6.70 11.24
C ASP A 92 -12.36 -6.12 10.31
N THR A 93 -11.09 -6.36 10.56
CA THR A 93 -10.00 -5.63 9.89
C THR A 93 -8.83 -6.53 9.59
N VAL A 94 -8.26 -6.38 8.39
CA VAL A 94 -6.99 -7.02 8.03
C VAL A 94 -5.89 -5.96 8.00
N LEU A 95 -4.66 -6.41 8.20
CA LEU A 95 -3.47 -5.57 8.21
C LEU A 95 -2.52 -6.01 7.10
N PHE A 96 -2.12 -5.08 6.24
CA PHE A 96 -1.10 -5.29 5.23
C PHE A 96 0.16 -4.56 5.66
N THR A 97 1.30 -5.22 5.53
CA THR A 97 2.58 -4.65 5.93
C THR A 97 3.60 -4.87 4.82
N VAL A 98 4.29 -3.81 4.42
CA VAL A 98 5.40 -3.89 3.46
C VAL A 98 6.66 -3.49 4.20
N THR A 99 7.55 -4.44 4.42
CA THR A 99 8.79 -4.26 5.18
C THR A 99 9.97 -4.42 4.25
N ASP A 100 10.89 -3.45 4.27
CA ASP A 100 12.12 -3.57 3.49
C ASP A 100 13.33 -3.35 4.40
N THR A 101 14.48 -3.85 3.94
CA THR A 101 15.75 -3.69 4.63
C THR A 101 16.63 -2.64 3.95
N GLY A 102 16.01 -1.65 3.33
CA GLY A 102 16.69 -0.62 2.58
C GLY A 102 17.22 0.52 3.43
N CYS A 103 17.35 1.69 2.82
CA CYS A 103 17.96 2.83 3.47
C CYS A 103 17.12 3.46 4.60
N GLY A 104 15.84 3.11 4.67
CA GLY A 104 14.96 3.70 5.67
C GLY A 104 14.55 5.12 5.33
N ILE A 105 13.74 5.70 6.20
CA ILE A 105 13.23 7.07 6.02
C ILE A 105 13.54 7.85 7.29
N PRO A 106 14.25 8.98 7.18
CA PRO A 106 14.55 9.80 8.37
C PRO A 106 13.27 10.20 9.09
N LYS A 107 13.33 10.23 10.42
CA LYS A 107 12.13 10.52 11.22
C LYS A 107 11.53 11.88 10.92
N ASP A 108 12.35 12.86 10.61
CA ASP A 108 11.86 14.20 10.29
C ASP A 108 11.10 14.25 8.98
N LYS A 109 11.27 13.25 8.11
CA LYS A 109 10.55 13.16 6.85
C LYS A 109 9.32 12.27 6.93
N GLN A 110 9.23 11.42 7.96
CA GLN A 110 8.13 10.44 8.03
C GLN A 110 6.76 11.11 8.16
N ALA A 111 6.69 12.26 8.79
CA ALA A 111 5.43 12.97 8.94
C ALA A 111 4.87 13.48 7.61
N ASN A 112 5.71 13.62 6.61
CA ASN A 112 5.34 14.26 5.34
C ASN A 112 5.33 13.31 4.15
N ILE A 113 5.63 12.02 4.34
CA ILE A 113 5.82 11.10 3.21
C ILE A 113 4.55 10.86 2.40
N PHE A 114 3.39 11.12 2.99
CA PHE A 114 2.12 10.94 2.28
C PHE A 114 1.61 12.22 1.65
N GLN A 115 2.34 13.33 1.78
CA GLN A 115 1.95 14.59 1.16
C GLN A 115 2.27 14.53 -0.34
N ARG A 116 1.48 15.28 -1.11
CA ARG A 116 1.70 15.34 -2.56
C ARG A 116 3.04 15.96 -2.88
N PHE A 117 3.70 15.38 -3.89
CA PHE A 117 4.98 15.86 -4.44
C PHE A 117 6.14 15.76 -3.46
N GLU A 118 5.94 15.13 -2.30
CA GLU A 118 7.04 14.87 -1.40
C GLU A 118 7.92 13.77 -1.96
N LYS A 119 9.23 14.03 -2.05
CA LYS A 119 10.20 13.01 -2.47
C LYS A 119 11.17 12.77 -1.32
N LEU A 120 11.40 11.50 -1.01
CA LEU A 120 12.28 11.10 0.08
C LEU A 120 13.75 11.27 -0.29
N ASN A 121 14.06 11.24 -1.57
CA ASN A 121 15.41 11.30 -2.11
C ASN A 121 15.34 12.05 -3.44
N GLU A 122 16.22 13.04 -3.62
CA GLU A 122 16.23 13.83 -4.84
C GLU A 122 16.47 12.98 -6.08
N ASN A 123 17.17 11.86 -5.92
CA ASN A 123 17.43 10.95 -7.04
C ASN A 123 16.33 9.90 -7.23
N ALA A 124 15.35 9.87 -6.35
CA ALA A 124 14.25 8.92 -6.48
C ALA A 124 13.41 9.27 -7.69
N GLN A 125 13.04 8.25 -8.45
CA GLN A 125 12.19 8.45 -9.61
C GLN A 125 10.74 8.48 -9.18
N GLY A 126 9.93 9.16 -9.95
CA GLY A 126 8.51 9.27 -9.69
C GLY A 126 8.09 10.71 -9.48
N SER A 127 6.79 10.91 -9.48
CA SER A 127 6.20 12.22 -9.37
C SER A 127 6.03 12.72 -7.93
N GLY A 128 6.28 11.87 -6.94
CA GLY A 128 5.98 12.17 -5.55
C GLY A 128 4.52 12.02 -5.20
N LEU A 129 3.74 11.39 -6.06
CA LEU A 129 2.29 11.23 -5.88
C LEU A 129 1.88 9.85 -5.41
N GLY A 130 2.75 8.84 -5.55
CA GLY A 130 2.37 7.45 -5.27
C GLY A 130 1.85 7.23 -3.85
N LEU A 131 2.56 7.75 -2.85
CA LEU A 131 2.15 7.54 -1.46
C LEU A 131 0.92 8.34 -1.09
N SER A 132 0.76 9.56 -1.63
CA SER A 132 -0.44 10.34 -1.36
C SER A 132 -1.68 9.70 -1.97
N ILE A 133 -1.54 9.08 -3.14
CA ILE A 133 -2.63 8.33 -3.75
C ILE A 133 -2.99 7.13 -2.90
N CYS A 134 -2.00 6.42 -2.36
CA CYS A 134 -2.25 5.29 -1.47
C CYS A 134 -3.08 5.74 -0.25
N GLN A 135 -2.70 6.84 0.36
CA GLN A 135 -3.44 7.35 1.52
C GLN A 135 -4.89 7.68 1.16
N LEU A 136 -5.10 8.37 0.04
CA LEU A 136 -6.46 8.71 -0.39
C LEU A 136 -7.31 7.48 -0.64
N ILE A 137 -6.74 6.47 -1.31
CA ILE A 137 -7.48 5.24 -1.59
C ILE A 137 -7.82 4.52 -0.29
N ILE A 138 -6.85 4.35 0.58
CA ILE A 138 -7.06 3.59 1.82
C ILE A 138 -8.06 4.30 2.73
N GLU A 139 -7.96 5.61 2.86
CA GLU A 139 -8.93 6.37 3.66
C GLU A 139 -10.34 6.29 3.06
N HIS A 140 -10.42 6.35 1.75
CA HIS A 140 -11.72 6.26 1.08
C HIS A 140 -12.36 4.88 1.29
N ILE A 141 -11.56 3.82 1.31
CA ILE A 141 -12.05 2.46 1.55
C ILE A 141 -12.42 2.23 3.02
N GLY A 142 -11.89 3.05 3.92
CA GLY A 142 -12.22 2.95 5.34
C GLY A 142 -11.09 2.42 6.20
N GLY A 143 -9.87 2.38 5.67
CA GLY A 143 -8.69 1.98 6.42
C GLY A 143 -7.81 3.15 6.80
N GLN A 144 -6.63 2.82 7.29
CA GLN A 144 -5.60 3.78 7.65
C GLN A 144 -4.27 3.30 7.11
N ILE A 145 -3.37 4.22 6.77
CA ILE A 145 -2.04 3.90 6.30
C ILE A 145 -1.03 4.74 7.07
N TRP A 146 0.08 4.12 7.45
CA TRP A 146 1.13 4.81 8.20
C TRP A 146 2.46 4.12 7.98
N ILE A 147 3.54 4.77 8.44
CA ILE A 147 4.85 4.15 8.51
C ILE A 147 5.16 3.82 9.97
N ASP A 148 5.74 2.64 10.20
CA ASP A 148 6.14 2.23 11.54
C ASP A 148 7.46 2.91 11.90
N SER A 149 7.38 3.97 12.72
CA SER A 149 8.54 4.78 13.06
C SER A 149 9.52 4.09 13.99
N GLU A 150 9.14 2.98 14.59
CA GLU A 150 10.03 2.23 15.48
C GLU A 150 10.86 1.19 14.73
N TYR A 151 10.52 0.88 13.49
CA TYR A 151 11.29 -0.06 12.69
C TYR A 151 12.53 0.66 12.16
N ALA A 152 13.72 0.18 12.50
CA ALA A 152 14.98 0.88 12.23
C ALA A 152 15.88 0.19 11.22
N GLU A 153 15.51 -0.99 10.73
CA GLU A 153 16.35 -1.76 9.81
C GLU A 153 16.05 -1.46 8.33
N GLY A 154 15.20 -0.52 8.07
CA GLY A 154 14.74 -0.12 6.75
C GLY A 154 13.47 0.66 6.90
N SER A 155 12.44 0.30 6.13
CA SER A 155 11.14 0.95 6.24
C SER A 155 10.06 -0.12 6.39
N ARG A 156 9.01 0.24 7.11
CA ARG A 156 7.84 -0.62 7.25
C ARG A 156 6.59 0.23 7.08
N PHE A 157 5.89 0.00 5.99
CA PHE A 157 4.62 0.66 5.72
C PHE A 157 3.50 -0.29 6.09
N CYS A 158 2.48 0.23 6.78
CA CYS A 158 1.35 -0.56 7.26
C CYS A 158 0.08 0.09 6.79
N PHE A 159 -0.92 -0.72 6.41
CA PHE A 159 -2.26 -0.19 6.24
C PHE A 159 -3.30 -1.23 6.64
N THR A 160 -4.42 -0.74 7.14
CA THR A 160 -5.55 -1.57 7.48
C THR A 160 -6.62 -1.47 6.42
N HIS A 161 -7.48 -2.47 6.37
CA HIS A 161 -8.58 -2.53 5.41
C HIS A 161 -9.75 -3.23 6.10
N PRO A 162 -10.95 -2.67 6.07
CA PRO A 162 -12.08 -3.35 6.67
C PRO A 162 -12.44 -4.60 5.87
N ILE A 163 -12.87 -5.65 6.57
CA ILE A 163 -13.31 -6.88 5.90
C ILE A 163 -14.65 -6.64 5.21
N SER A 164 -15.51 -5.83 5.82
CA SER A 164 -16.84 -5.53 5.29
C SER A 164 -17.03 -4.02 5.16
N GLN A 165 -17.75 -3.61 4.12
CA GLN A 165 -18.07 -2.20 3.89
C GLN A 165 -19.45 -1.79 4.44
N LYS A 166 -20.09 -2.65 5.20
CA LYS A 166 -21.46 -2.39 5.65
C LYS A 166 -21.60 -1.08 6.45
N GLY A 167 -20.74 -0.87 7.44
CA GLY A 167 -20.81 0.35 8.25
C GLY A 167 -20.52 1.60 7.45
N ARG A 168 -19.71 1.48 6.43
CA ARG A 168 -19.33 2.59 5.59
C ARG A 168 -20.45 3.09 4.70
N LYS A 169 -21.29 2.17 4.23
CA LYS A 169 -22.42 2.57 3.38
C LYS A 169 -23.36 3.53 4.07
N GLU A 170 -23.51 3.39 5.37
CA GLU A 170 -24.39 4.25 6.15
C GLU A 170 -23.83 5.66 6.27
N ASN A 171 -22.54 5.82 6.18
CA ASN A 171 -21.88 7.12 6.34
C ASN A 171 -21.76 7.92 5.06
N LYS A 172 -22.26 7.40 3.96
CA LYS A 172 -22.14 8.08 2.67
C LYS A 172 -23.30 8.99 2.32
N LYS A 173 -24.24 9.10 3.18
CA LYS A 173 -25.43 9.93 2.91
C LYS A 173 -25.15 11.40 3.10
#